data_17413653d1fd3f8257e6b85b84da341e
#
_entry.id   17413653d1fd3f8257e6b85b84da341e
#
_cell.length_a   1.000
_cell.length_b   1.000
_cell.length_c   1.000
_cell.angle_alpha   90.00
_cell.angle_beta   90.00
_cell.angle_gamma   90.00
#
_symmetry.space_group_name_H-M   'P 1'
#
loop_
_entity.id
_entity.type
_entity.pdbx_description
1 polymer ?
#
loop_
_entity_poly.entity_id
_entity_poly.type
_entity_poly.pdbx_seq_one_letter_code
_entity_poly.pdbx_strand_id
1 'polypeptide(L)'
;MVNEVMDFITGYDKEVGEAIQAECARQRRNLELIASENIVSEPVMMAMGTVLTNKYAEGYSGKRYYGGCQCVDVVETLAIERAKKLFGCDYANVQPHSGAQANMAVFVAMLKAGDTVMGMNLDHGGHLTHGSPVNFSGLYFNIVPYGVNDQGFIDYDELERIAKEARPKLIIAGASAYARTIDFKRFREIADEAGAYLMVDMAHIAGLVAAGEHPSPIPYADVVTTTTHKTLRGPRGGMILANKEAAEKFNFNKAIFPGTQGGPLEHVIAGKAVCFAEALKPEFKAYQHQVAANAKALAQALKDEGFKLLTDGTDNHLMLVDLRGMEVSGKELQNRCDEVYITLNKNTVPNDPRSPFVTSGVRIGTPAITTRGLKEEDMPKIARCIWLAATDFENKADYIRSEVTKLCERYPIYQ
;
A
#
# COMPACT_ATOMS: atom_id res chain seq x y z
N MET A 1 20.72 -17.34 -3.14
CA MET A 1 19.42 -18.04 -3.36
C MET A 1 18.61 -17.43 -4.50
N VAL A 2 18.34 -16.11 -4.51
CA VAL A 2 17.59 -15.47 -5.63
C VAL A 2 18.25 -15.74 -6.99
N ASN A 3 19.56 -15.60 -7.10
CA ASN A 3 20.30 -15.86 -8.34
C ASN A 3 20.18 -17.33 -8.78
N GLU A 4 20.28 -18.28 -7.87
CA GLU A 4 20.15 -19.73 -8.16
C GLU A 4 18.78 -20.07 -8.71
N VAL A 5 17.70 -19.46 -8.16
CA VAL A 5 16.33 -19.65 -8.65
C VAL A 5 16.16 -19.06 -10.06
N MET A 6 16.72 -17.87 -10.30
CA MET A 6 16.68 -17.25 -11.63
C MET A 6 17.44 -18.10 -12.66
N ASP A 7 18.62 -18.61 -12.31
CA ASP A 7 19.42 -19.46 -13.20
C ASP A 7 18.71 -20.79 -13.48
N PHE A 8 18.07 -21.38 -12.48
CA PHE A 8 17.25 -22.59 -12.64
C PHE A 8 16.09 -22.34 -13.63
N ILE A 9 15.34 -21.24 -13.46
CA ILE A 9 14.22 -20.90 -14.34
C ILE A 9 14.74 -20.64 -15.74
N THR A 10 15.85 -19.91 -15.91
CA THR A 10 16.44 -19.61 -17.21
C THR A 10 16.91 -20.88 -17.92
N GLY A 11 17.42 -21.87 -17.18
CA GLY A 11 17.80 -23.17 -17.73
C GLY A 11 16.61 -24.01 -18.20
N TYR A 12 15.41 -23.78 -17.65
CA TYR A 12 14.18 -24.48 -18.00
C TYR A 12 13.36 -23.74 -19.06
N ASP A 13 13.15 -22.44 -18.89
CA ASP A 13 12.47 -21.53 -19.81
C ASP A 13 13.28 -20.25 -19.96
N LYS A 14 14.00 -20.17 -21.08
CA LYS A 14 14.95 -19.09 -21.33
C LYS A 14 14.27 -17.73 -21.40
N GLU A 15 13.12 -17.61 -22.06
CA GLU A 15 12.45 -16.34 -22.30
C GLU A 15 11.90 -15.76 -20.99
N VAL A 16 11.25 -16.58 -20.17
CA VAL A 16 10.77 -16.19 -18.85
C VAL A 16 11.94 -15.90 -17.89
N GLY A 17 12.97 -16.74 -17.92
CA GLY A 17 14.14 -16.56 -17.06
C GLY A 17 14.90 -15.27 -17.36
N GLU A 18 15.16 -14.97 -18.64
CA GLU A 18 15.81 -13.71 -19.05
C GLU A 18 14.98 -12.47 -18.66
N ALA A 19 13.65 -12.52 -18.75
CA ALA A 19 12.79 -11.44 -18.31
C ALA A 19 12.86 -11.22 -16.78
N ILE A 20 12.89 -12.30 -16.00
CA ILE A 20 13.05 -12.22 -14.53
C ILE A 20 14.44 -11.66 -14.16
N GLN A 21 15.50 -12.11 -14.83
CA GLN A 21 16.85 -11.59 -14.62
C GLN A 21 16.94 -10.10 -14.98
N ALA A 22 16.30 -9.67 -16.07
CA ALA A 22 16.25 -8.26 -16.48
C ALA A 22 15.52 -7.40 -15.42
N GLU A 23 14.39 -7.86 -14.87
CA GLU A 23 13.69 -7.16 -13.79
C GLU A 23 14.53 -7.11 -12.50
N CYS A 24 15.19 -8.19 -12.13
CA CYS A 24 16.10 -8.18 -10.97
C CYS A 24 17.25 -7.18 -11.16
N ALA A 25 17.84 -7.13 -12.37
CA ALA A 25 18.86 -6.14 -12.72
C ALA A 25 18.34 -4.70 -12.63
N ARG A 26 17.10 -4.46 -13.10
CA ARG A 26 16.42 -3.16 -12.97
C ARG A 26 16.27 -2.77 -11.50
N GLN A 27 15.73 -3.65 -10.66
CA GLN A 27 15.54 -3.39 -9.23
C GLN A 27 16.88 -3.13 -8.50
N ARG A 28 17.95 -3.84 -8.86
CA ARG A 28 19.28 -3.63 -8.32
C ARG A 28 19.85 -2.26 -8.69
N ARG A 29 19.60 -1.82 -9.91
CA ARG A 29 20.10 -0.57 -10.47
C ARG A 29 19.31 0.66 -10.03
N ASN A 30 17.97 0.55 -9.89
CA ASN A 30 17.10 1.69 -9.68
C ASN A 30 16.88 2.00 -8.19
N LEU A 31 16.73 3.29 -7.86
CA LEU A 31 16.14 3.74 -6.60
C LEU A 31 14.62 3.67 -6.73
N GLU A 32 14.00 2.75 -5.98
CA GLU A 32 12.56 2.58 -5.95
C GLU A 32 11.91 3.54 -4.96
N LEU A 33 11.18 4.53 -5.47
CA LEU A 33 10.48 5.55 -4.69
C LEU A 33 8.96 5.52 -4.88
N ILE A 34 8.41 4.48 -5.52
CA ILE A 34 6.97 4.27 -5.54
C ILE A 34 6.51 3.90 -4.13
N ALA A 35 5.65 4.75 -3.54
CA ALA A 35 5.23 4.62 -2.13
C ALA A 35 4.49 3.30 -1.81
N SER A 36 3.95 2.63 -2.81
CA SER A 36 3.23 1.36 -2.70
C SER A 36 4.09 0.12 -3.01
N GLU A 37 5.39 0.29 -3.21
CA GLU A 37 6.33 -0.79 -3.48
C GLU A 37 7.33 -0.98 -2.32
N ASN A 38 7.84 -2.20 -2.22
CA ASN A 38 8.85 -2.57 -1.24
C ASN A 38 9.70 -3.73 -1.76
N ILE A 39 10.81 -3.99 -1.10
CA ILE A 39 11.71 -5.10 -1.38
C ILE A 39 11.47 -6.16 -0.30
N VAL A 40 10.86 -7.28 -0.68
CA VAL A 40 10.55 -8.37 0.26
C VAL A 40 11.81 -9.17 0.60
N SER A 41 11.81 -9.85 1.75
CA SER A 41 12.89 -10.77 2.12
C SER A 41 12.90 -12.02 1.24
N GLU A 42 14.07 -12.64 1.09
CA GLU A 42 14.18 -13.93 0.39
C GLU A 42 13.27 -15.01 0.98
N PRO A 43 13.13 -15.19 2.33
CA PRO A 43 12.19 -16.15 2.90
C PRO A 43 10.73 -15.94 2.48
N VAL A 44 10.28 -14.69 2.34
CA VAL A 44 8.91 -14.38 1.86
C VAL A 44 8.75 -14.84 0.41
N MET A 45 9.72 -14.53 -0.48
CA MET A 45 9.68 -14.97 -1.89
C MET A 45 9.73 -16.50 -2.01
N MET A 46 10.61 -17.15 -1.25
CA MET A 46 10.78 -18.59 -1.32
C MET A 46 9.55 -19.35 -0.80
N ALA A 47 8.85 -18.82 0.21
CA ALA A 47 7.60 -19.41 0.70
C ALA A 47 6.53 -19.48 -0.38
N MET A 48 6.48 -18.50 -1.27
CA MET A 48 5.52 -18.45 -2.40
C MET A 48 5.87 -19.47 -3.51
N GLY A 49 7.13 -19.84 -3.67
CA GLY A 49 7.59 -20.82 -4.66
C GLY A 49 7.52 -22.28 -4.21
N THR A 50 6.73 -22.60 -3.19
CA THR A 50 6.67 -23.95 -2.58
C THR A 50 5.58 -24.85 -3.18
N VAL A 51 5.60 -26.12 -2.78
CA VAL A 51 4.59 -27.14 -3.16
C VAL A 51 3.16 -26.80 -2.72
N LEU A 52 2.98 -25.81 -1.85
CA LEU A 52 1.67 -25.35 -1.41
C LEU A 52 0.83 -24.80 -2.57
N THR A 53 1.46 -24.43 -3.69
CA THR A 53 0.77 -24.05 -4.93
C THR A 53 -0.10 -25.18 -5.49
N ASN A 54 0.20 -26.44 -5.17
CA ASN A 54 -0.52 -27.61 -5.68
C ASN A 54 -1.83 -27.87 -4.92
N LYS A 55 -2.04 -27.25 -3.74
CA LYS A 55 -3.12 -27.63 -2.84
C LYS A 55 -4.39 -26.82 -3.02
N TYR A 56 -5.48 -27.49 -3.34
CA TYR A 56 -6.82 -26.92 -3.36
C TYR A 56 -7.45 -27.00 -1.95
N ALA A 57 -7.77 -25.86 -1.33
CA ALA A 57 -8.16 -25.77 0.08
C ALA A 57 -9.38 -24.86 0.32
N GLU A 58 -10.44 -24.98 -0.50
CA GLU A 58 -11.68 -24.25 -0.30
C GLU A 58 -12.26 -24.48 1.11
N GLY A 59 -12.80 -23.44 1.71
CA GLY A 59 -13.24 -23.40 3.09
C GLY A 59 -12.16 -22.80 4.00
N TYR A 60 -12.16 -23.21 5.25
CA TYR A 60 -11.29 -22.65 6.31
C TYR A 60 -10.68 -23.77 7.12
N SER A 61 -9.61 -23.48 7.88
CA SER A 61 -8.90 -24.44 8.71
C SER A 61 -9.87 -25.26 9.58
N GLY A 62 -9.76 -26.59 9.53
CA GLY A 62 -10.65 -27.52 10.20
C GLY A 62 -12.05 -27.68 9.57
N LYS A 63 -12.41 -26.90 8.54
CA LYS A 63 -13.71 -26.93 7.84
C LYS A 63 -13.51 -26.80 6.33
N ARG A 64 -12.67 -27.65 5.73
CA ARG A 64 -12.38 -27.65 4.30
C ARG A 64 -13.37 -28.50 3.51
N TYR A 65 -13.57 -28.12 2.27
CA TYR A 65 -14.35 -28.92 1.32
C TYR A 65 -13.56 -30.06 0.70
N TYR A 66 -12.23 -30.04 0.84
CA TYR A 66 -11.30 -31.03 0.28
C TYR A 66 -10.50 -31.74 1.36
N GLY A 67 -10.14 -32.99 1.13
CA GLY A 67 -9.22 -33.74 1.97
C GLY A 67 -7.77 -33.28 1.80
N GLY A 68 -6.89 -33.75 2.70
CA GLY A 68 -5.45 -33.51 2.63
C GLY A 68 -5.01 -32.08 3.02
N CYS A 69 -5.82 -31.36 3.80
CA CYS A 69 -5.55 -29.96 4.14
C CYS A 69 -4.82 -29.77 5.49
N GLN A 70 -4.48 -30.85 6.18
CA GLN A 70 -3.90 -30.78 7.54
C GLN A 70 -2.63 -29.92 7.62
N CYS A 71 -1.81 -29.87 6.56
CA CYS A 71 -0.58 -29.08 6.54
C CYS A 71 -0.86 -27.61 6.20
N VAL A 72 -1.71 -27.34 5.22
CA VAL A 72 -2.09 -25.95 4.86
C VAL A 72 -2.91 -25.30 5.97
N ASP A 73 -3.69 -26.08 6.73
CA ASP A 73 -4.40 -25.59 7.93
C ASP A 73 -3.45 -25.01 8.97
N VAL A 74 -2.30 -25.63 9.16
CA VAL A 74 -1.24 -25.11 10.06
C VAL A 74 -0.73 -23.77 9.54
N VAL A 75 -0.42 -23.68 8.24
CA VAL A 75 0.14 -22.46 7.62
C VAL A 75 -0.87 -21.31 7.70
N GLU A 76 -2.12 -21.55 7.32
CA GLU A 76 -3.16 -20.51 7.36
C GLU A 76 -3.47 -20.07 8.80
N THR A 77 -3.54 -21.02 9.74
CA THR A 77 -3.73 -20.71 11.17
C THR A 77 -2.59 -19.85 11.71
N LEU A 78 -1.33 -20.17 11.37
CA LEU A 78 -0.18 -19.34 11.74
C LEU A 78 -0.27 -17.93 11.18
N ALA A 79 -0.68 -17.77 9.92
CA ALA A 79 -0.88 -16.46 9.32
C ALA A 79 -1.96 -15.66 10.06
N ILE A 80 -3.10 -16.27 10.36
CA ILE A 80 -4.21 -15.67 11.10
C ILE A 80 -3.76 -15.22 12.51
N GLU A 81 -3.17 -16.12 13.30
CA GLU A 81 -2.79 -15.81 14.68
C GLU A 81 -1.67 -14.75 14.75
N ARG A 82 -0.73 -14.78 13.81
CA ARG A 82 0.30 -13.74 13.68
C ARG A 82 -0.29 -12.38 13.29
N ALA A 83 -1.25 -12.35 12.38
CA ALA A 83 -1.96 -11.12 12.00
C ALA A 83 -2.74 -10.54 13.18
N LYS A 84 -3.48 -11.38 13.91
CA LYS A 84 -4.22 -10.95 15.11
C LYS A 84 -3.27 -10.37 16.17
N LYS A 85 -2.15 -11.03 16.43
CA LYS A 85 -1.14 -10.56 17.38
C LYS A 85 -0.49 -9.24 16.93
N LEU A 86 -0.19 -9.13 15.62
CA LEU A 86 0.51 -7.97 15.04
C LEU A 86 -0.34 -6.69 15.13
N PHE A 87 -1.64 -6.79 14.90
CA PHE A 87 -2.54 -5.65 14.85
C PHE A 87 -3.42 -5.49 16.10
N GLY A 88 -3.39 -6.45 17.03
CA GLY A 88 -4.19 -6.40 18.25
C GLY A 88 -5.69 -6.53 17.99
N CYS A 89 -6.11 -7.44 17.11
CA CYS A 89 -7.51 -7.66 16.75
C CYS A 89 -7.96 -9.10 17.06
N ASP A 90 -9.27 -9.31 17.15
CA ASP A 90 -9.84 -10.64 17.48
C ASP A 90 -10.00 -11.55 16.26
N TYR A 91 -10.14 -10.94 15.08
CA TYR A 91 -10.44 -11.63 13.83
C TYR A 91 -9.47 -11.20 12.72
N ALA A 92 -9.02 -12.18 11.95
CA ALA A 92 -8.27 -11.97 10.72
C ALA A 92 -8.69 -13.00 9.65
N ASN A 93 -8.87 -12.54 8.41
CA ASN A 93 -9.00 -13.40 7.24
C ASN A 93 -7.84 -13.07 6.28
N VAL A 94 -7.00 -14.06 6.02
CA VAL A 94 -5.77 -13.93 5.22
C VAL A 94 -5.93 -14.45 3.78
N GLN A 95 -7.14 -14.90 3.40
CA GLN A 95 -7.42 -15.44 2.08
C GLN A 95 -7.60 -14.41 0.95
N PRO A 96 -7.93 -13.12 1.17
CA PRO A 96 -8.04 -12.18 0.06
C PRO A 96 -6.80 -12.18 -0.83
N HIS A 97 -7.01 -12.36 -2.16
CA HIS A 97 -5.92 -12.41 -3.13
C HIS A 97 -5.28 -11.03 -3.35
N SER A 98 -6.02 -9.95 -3.07
CA SER A 98 -5.56 -8.57 -3.17
C SER A 98 -6.32 -7.66 -2.19
N GLY A 99 -5.82 -6.43 -1.99
CA GLY A 99 -6.57 -5.40 -1.24
C GLY A 99 -7.92 -5.09 -1.88
N ALA A 100 -8.00 -5.05 -3.20
CA ALA A 100 -9.25 -4.82 -3.91
C ALA A 100 -10.29 -5.91 -3.63
N GLN A 101 -9.88 -7.19 -3.54
CA GLN A 101 -10.78 -8.29 -3.19
C GLN A 101 -11.15 -8.30 -1.71
N ALA A 102 -10.25 -7.88 -0.82
CA ALA A 102 -10.59 -7.64 0.59
C ALA A 102 -11.69 -6.58 0.71
N ASN A 103 -11.55 -5.45 0.01
CA ASN A 103 -12.55 -4.39 -0.01
C ASN A 103 -13.87 -4.87 -0.62
N MET A 104 -13.82 -5.59 -1.75
CA MET A 104 -15.02 -6.17 -2.36
C MET A 104 -15.78 -7.10 -1.41
N ALA A 105 -15.07 -7.95 -0.69
CA ALA A 105 -15.69 -8.87 0.28
C ALA A 105 -16.35 -8.11 1.44
N VAL A 106 -15.75 -7.02 1.91
CA VAL A 106 -16.36 -6.14 2.93
C VAL A 106 -17.65 -5.52 2.40
N PHE A 107 -17.65 -5.01 1.17
CA PHE A 107 -18.86 -4.47 0.53
C PHE A 107 -19.95 -5.54 0.43
N VAL A 108 -19.63 -6.75 -0.03
CA VAL A 108 -20.59 -7.87 -0.11
C VAL A 108 -21.12 -8.28 1.25
N ALA A 109 -20.32 -8.23 2.31
CA ALA A 109 -20.72 -8.58 3.68
C ALA A 109 -21.64 -7.55 4.32
N MET A 110 -21.40 -6.26 4.06
CA MET A 110 -22.00 -5.16 4.84
C MET A 110 -23.09 -4.39 4.08
N LEU A 111 -23.12 -4.49 2.75
CA LEU A 111 -23.92 -3.63 1.88
C LEU A 111 -24.81 -4.44 0.93
N LYS A 112 -25.77 -3.73 0.35
CA LYS A 112 -26.56 -4.17 -0.82
C LYS A 112 -26.25 -3.25 -1.99
N ALA A 113 -26.39 -3.75 -3.21
CA ALA A 113 -26.25 -2.93 -4.42
C ALA A 113 -27.18 -1.70 -4.33
N GLY A 114 -26.64 -0.52 -4.64
CA GLY A 114 -27.33 0.76 -4.53
C GLY A 114 -27.25 1.44 -3.15
N ASP A 115 -26.70 0.77 -2.12
CA ASP A 115 -26.45 1.44 -0.83
C ASP A 115 -25.47 2.62 -1.03
N THR A 116 -25.63 3.68 -0.24
CA THR A 116 -24.76 4.85 -0.28
C THR A 116 -23.47 4.59 0.51
N VAL A 117 -22.33 4.84 -0.12
CA VAL A 117 -20.99 4.69 0.44
C VAL A 117 -20.26 6.03 0.32
N MET A 118 -19.55 6.40 1.37
CA MET A 118 -18.73 7.60 1.39
C MET A 118 -17.25 7.22 1.45
N GLY A 119 -16.46 7.71 0.50
CA GLY A 119 -15.03 7.44 0.37
C GLY A 119 -14.25 8.66 -0.08
N MET A 120 -12.93 8.65 0.12
CA MET A 120 -12.08 9.75 -0.36
C MET A 120 -12.09 9.80 -1.88
N ASN A 121 -12.26 11.00 -2.43
CA ASN A 121 -12.18 11.26 -3.87
C ASN A 121 -10.82 10.77 -4.42
N LEU A 122 -10.86 10.10 -5.58
CA LEU A 122 -9.67 9.59 -6.24
C LEU A 122 -8.62 10.68 -6.52
N ASP A 123 -9.07 11.85 -6.99
CA ASP A 123 -8.20 12.99 -7.30
C ASP A 123 -7.61 13.66 -6.06
N HIS A 124 -8.17 13.37 -4.88
CA HIS A 124 -7.69 13.84 -3.58
C HIS A 124 -6.87 12.77 -2.82
N GLY A 125 -6.52 11.67 -3.48
CA GLY A 125 -5.68 10.63 -2.91
C GLY A 125 -6.41 9.35 -2.48
N GLY A 126 -7.69 9.19 -2.81
CA GLY A 126 -8.44 7.96 -2.58
C GLY A 126 -7.89 6.76 -3.38
N HIS A 127 -8.44 5.58 -3.12
CA HIS A 127 -8.15 4.38 -3.89
C HIS A 127 -9.28 4.08 -4.87
N LEU A 128 -8.99 3.38 -5.98
CA LEU A 128 -10.01 2.97 -6.97
C LEU A 128 -11.21 2.26 -6.32
N THR A 129 -10.96 1.40 -5.33
CA THR A 129 -12.02 0.66 -4.64
C THR A 129 -12.80 1.48 -3.59
N HIS A 130 -12.54 2.76 -3.46
CA HIS A 130 -13.26 3.67 -2.58
C HIS A 130 -14.38 4.45 -3.30
N GLY A 131 -14.75 4.04 -4.52
CA GLY A 131 -15.88 4.63 -5.23
C GLY A 131 -15.57 5.14 -6.64
N SER A 132 -14.43 4.75 -7.24
CA SER A 132 -14.14 5.13 -8.62
C SER A 132 -15.21 4.58 -9.57
N PRO A 133 -15.73 5.39 -10.51
CA PRO A 133 -16.80 4.99 -11.43
C PRO A 133 -16.42 3.84 -12.37
N VAL A 134 -15.13 3.56 -12.54
CA VAL A 134 -14.65 2.43 -13.36
C VAL A 134 -14.36 1.17 -12.54
N ASN A 135 -14.61 1.20 -11.23
CA ASN A 135 -14.39 0.10 -10.31
C ASN A 135 -15.72 -0.46 -9.79
N PHE A 136 -15.74 -1.72 -9.32
CA PHE A 136 -16.95 -2.34 -8.76
C PHE A 136 -17.65 -1.44 -7.73
N SER A 137 -16.88 -0.69 -6.92
CA SER A 137 -17.40 0.19 -5.90
C SER A 137 -18.26 1.32 -6.47
N GLY A 138 -17.84 1.94 -7.58
CA GLY A 138 -18.62 2.97 -8.26
C GLY A 138 -19.69 2.42 -9.22
N LEU A 139 -19.53 1.15 -9.69
CA LEU A 139 -20.48 0.52 -10.60
C LEU A 139 -21.76 0.03 -9.89
N TYR A 140 -21.64 -0.44 -8.66
CA TYR A 140 -22.75 -1.09 -7.95
C TYR A 140 -23.30 -0.29 -6.76
N PHE A 141 -22.63 0.78 -6.34
CA PHE A 141 -22.99 1.54 -5.14
C PHE A 141 -23.15 3.02 -5.46
N ASN A 142 -23.95 3.71 -4.65
CA ASN A 142 -24.12 5.15 -4.75
C ASN A 142 -22.98 5.85 -3.98
N ILE A 143 -22.07 6.50 -4.68
CA ILE A 143 -20.85 7.06 -4.08
C ILE A 143 -21.02 8.54 -3.80
N VAL A 144 -20.75 8.93 -2.56
CA VAL A 144 -20.64 10.31 -2.10
C VAL A 144 -19.19 10.55 -1.68
N PRO A 145 -18.39 11.30 -2.46
CA PRO A 145 -16.99 11.51 -2.12
C PRO A 145 -16.81 12.57 -1.03
N TYR A 146 -15.80 12.40 -0.19
CA TYR A 146 -15.20 13.47 0.59
C TYR A 146 -13.80 13.79 0.08
N GLY A 147 -13.24 14.93 0.48
CA GLY A 147 -11.96 15.39 -0.03
C GLY A 147 -11.03 15.94 1.01
N VAL A 148 -10.04 16.66 0.52
CA VAL A 148 -9.11 17.47 1.30
C VAL A 148 -9.35 18.96 1.01
N ASN A 149 -8.97 19.82 1.95
CA ASN A 149 -9.00 21.28 1.77
C ASN A 149 -7.88 21.74 0.80
N ASP A 150 -7.82 23.04 0.55
CA ASP A 150 -6.83 23.64 -0.37
C ASP A 150 -5.36 23.44 0.04
N GLN A 151 -5.12 23.14 1.32
CA GLN A 151 -3.78 22.82 1.84
C GLN A 151 -3.47 21.32 1.78
N GLY A 152 -4.41 20.48 1.34
CA GLY A 152 -4.24 19.04 1.20
C GLY A 152 -4.56 18.21 2.45
N PHE A 153 -5.14 18.80 3.51
CA PHE A 153 -5.57 18.08 4.70
C PHE A 153 -7.02 17.60 4.58
N ILE A 154 -7.33 16.43 5.14
CA ILE A 154 -8.71 15.96 5.26
C ILE A 154 -9.52 17.02 6.02
N ASP A 155 -10.61 17.48 5.40
CA ASP A 155 -11.54 18.42 6.01
C ASP A 155 -12.60 17.64 6.78
N TYR A 156 -12.39 17.45 8.08
CA TYR A 156 -13.28 16.66 8.92
C TYR A 156 -14.63 17.35 9.16
N ASP A 157 -14.70 18.67 9.13
CA ASP A 157 -15.95 19.40 9.31
C ASP A 157 -16.83 19.28 8.05
N GLU A 158 -16.24 19.40 6.88
CA GLU A 158 -16.93 19.14 5.61
C GLU A 158 -17.32 17.68 5.46
N LEU A 159 -16.46 16.73 5.86
CA LEU A 159 -16.76 15.30 5.89
C LEU A 159 -17.96 15.00 6.78
N GLU A 160 -18.03 15.59 7.97
CA GLU A 160 -19.19 15.46 8.88
C GLU A 160 -20.46 16.02 8.26
N ARG A 161 -20.38 17.22 7.67
CA ARG A 161 -21.53 17.84 6.99
C ARG A 161 -22.08 16.95 5.88
N ILE A 162 -21.20 16.44 5.02
CA ILE A 162 -21.60 15.56 3.91
C ILE A 162 -22.18 14.24 4.46
N ALA A 163 -21.57 13.67 5.50
CA ALA A 163 -22.06 12.42 6.09
C ALA A 163 -23.47 12.58 6.70
N LYS A 164 -23.75 13.71 7.35
CA LYS A 164 -25.10 14.01 7.92
C LYS A 164 -26.16 14.17 6.84
N GLU A 165 -25.80 14.80 5.70
CA GLU A 165 -26.72 15.00 4.58
C GLU A 165 -26.96 13.70 3.80
N ALA A 166 -25.90 12.99 3.43
CA ALA A 166 -25.95 11.80 2.58
C ALA A 166 -26.42 10.54 3.31
N ARG A 167 -26.25 10.48 4.64
CA ARG A 167 -26.55 9.31 5.48
C ARG A 167 -26.04 8.01 4.88
N PRO A 168 -24.71 7.91 4.60
CA PRO A 168 -24.15 6.74 3.99
C PRO A 168 -24.32 5.52 4.91
N LYS A 169 -24.37 4.34 4.34
CA LYS A 169 -24.35 3.10 5.12
C LYS A 169 -22.95 2.70 5.55
N LEU A 170 -21.95 3.09 4.75
CA LEU A 170 -20.53 2.84 5.02
C LEU A 170 -19.73 4.10 4.74
N ILE A 171 -18.83 4.46 5.67
CA ILE A 171 -17.78 5.44 5.47
C ILE A 171 -16.45 4.71 5.38
N ILE A 172 -15.66 5.01 4.36
CA ILE A 172 -14.32 4.44 4.15
C ILE A 172 -13.27 5.50 4.49
N ALA A 173 -12.49 5.25 5.53
CA ALA A 173 -11.28 6.00 5.83
C ALA A 173 -10.07 5.27 5.23
N GLY A 174 -9.06 6.06 4.79
CA GLY A 174 -7.84 5.52 4.18
C GLY A 174 -7.56 6.16 2.83
N ALA A 175 -6.31 6.16 2.44
CA ALA A 175 -5.85 6.85 1.24
C ALA A 175 -4.64 6.16 0.61
N SER A 176 -4.49 6.35 -0.70
CA SER A 176 -3.31 5.93 -1.47
C SER A 176 -2.26 7.04 -1.57
N ALA A 177 -2.66 8.28 -1.38
CA ALA A 177 -1.80 9.44 -1.59
C ALA A 177 -2.12 10.56 -0.57
N TYR A 178 -2.04 10.24 0.72
CA TYR A 178 -2.22 11.19 1.82
C TYR A 178 -1.03 11.13 2.76
N ALA A 179 -0.36 12.28 2.93
CA ALA A 179 0.93 12.35 3.62
C ALA A 179 0.83 12.58 5.14
N ARG A 180 -0.36 12.73 5.68
CA ARG A 180 -0.57 13.06 7.10
C ARG A 180 -1.22 11.94 7.88
N THR A 181 -1.15 12.04 9.20
CA THR A 181 -1.85 11.15 10.10
C THR A 181 -3.37 11.25 9.91
N ILE A 182 -4.05 10.11 9.87
CA ILE A 182 -5.50 10.03 9.77
C ILE A 182 -6.06 9.89 11.18
N ASP A 183 -7.01 10.74 11.54
CA ASP A 183 -7.72 10.68 12.81
C ASP A 183 -8.91 9.69 12.73
N PHE A 184 -8.64 8.42 13.05
CA PHE A 184 -9.67 7.38 13.03
C PHE A 184 -10.72 7.56 14.12
N LYS A 185 -10.39 8.22 15.22
CA LYS A 185 -11.35 8.55 16.27
C LYS A 185 -12.40 9.53 15.74
N ARG A 186 -11.94 10.57 15.04
CA ARG A 186 -12.85 11.55 14.44
C ARG A 186 -13.73 10.92 13.35
N PHE A 187 -13.16 10.01 12.53
CA PHE A 187 -13.97 9.22 11.59
C PHE A 187 -15.05 8.39 12.29
N ARG A 188 -14.74 7.77 13.43
CA ARG A 188 -15.72 7.00 14.20
C ARG A 188 -16.84 7.88 14.71
N GLU A 189 -16.53 9.03 15.30
CA GLU A 189 -17.52 10.00 15.78
C GLU A 189 -18.48 10.43 14.67
N ILE A 190 -17.95 10.77 13.50
CA ILE A 190 -18.75 11.14 12.33
C ILE A 190 -19.61 9.97 11.83
N ALA A 191 -19.07 8.77 11.79
CA ALA A 191 -19.83 7.59 11.37
C ALA A 191 -20.99 7.27 12.35
N ASP A 192 -20.77 7.39 13.65
CA ASP A 192 -21.81 7.21 14.68
C ASP A 192 -22.92 8.24 14.54
N GLU A 193 -22.61 9.50 14.33
CA GLU A 193 -23.58 10.57 14.12
C GLU A 193 -24.41 10.38 12.83
N ALA A 194 -23.77 9.87 11.78
CA ALA A 194 -24.45 9.56 10.52
C ALA A 194 -25.23 8.23 10.55
N GLY A 195 -25.02 7.38 11.56
CA GLY A 195 -25.57 6.02 11.65
C GLY A 195 -24.91 5.06 10.65
N ALA A 196 -23.66 5.31 10.29
CA ALA A 196 -22.89 4.55 9.30
C ALA A 196 -21.93 3.56 9.97
N TYR A 197 -21.58 2.49 9.23
CA TYR A 197 -20.40 1.68 9.56
C TYR A 197 -19.12 2.39 9.15
N LEU A 198 -18.01 2.12 9.86
CA LEU A 198 -16.70 2.61 9.53
C LEU A 198 -15.79 1.46 9.04
N MET A 199 -15.39 1.53 7.80
CA MET A 199 -14.32 0.72 7.23
C MET A 199 -13.05 1.53 7.14
N VAL A 200 -11.92 0.96 7.53
CA VAL A 200 -10.61 1.56 7.31
C VAL A 200 -9.79 0.70 6.37
N ASP A 201 -9.38 1.25 5.24
CA ASP A 201 -8.38 0.67 4.35
C ASP A 201 -7.00 1.25 4.73
N MET A 202 -6.23 0.48 5.52
CA MET A 202 -4.90 0.90 5.96
C MET A 202 -3.77 0.39 5.07
N ALA A 203 -4.06 0.00 3.83
CA ALA A 203 -3.09 -0.67 2.95
C ALA A 203 -1.74 0.06 2.85
N HIS A 204 -1.74 1.38 2.70
CA HIS A 204 -0.52 2.16 2.61
C HIS A 204 0.26 2.24 3.92
N ILE A 205 -0.41 2.28 5.04
CA ILE A 205 0.19 2.54 6.35
C ILE A 205 0.27 1.29 7.24
N ALA A 206 -0.10 0.11 6.74
CA ALA A 206 -0.19 -1.11 7.56
C ALA A 206 1.09 -1.45 8.32
N GLY A 207 2.26 -1.27 7.70
CA GLY A 207 3.55 -1.48 8.37
C GLY A 207 3.79 -0.46 9.48
N LEU A 208 3.45 0.80 9.26
CA LEU A 208 3.56 1.87 10.26
C LEU A 208 2.61 1.62 11.45
N VAL A 209 1.37 1.20 11.17
CA VAL A 209 0.40 0.80 12.21
C VAL A 209 0.93 -0.38 13.03
N ALA A 210 1.43 -1.42 12.37
CA ALA A 210 2.00 -2.60 13.03
C ALA A 210 3.19 -2.27 13.94
N ALA A 211 3.97 -1.25 13.60
CA ALA A 211 5.12 -0.79 14.38
C ALA A 211 4.77 0.27 15.43
N GLY A 212 3.58 0.85 15.41
CA GLY A 212 3.16 1.95 16.27
C GLY A 212 3.65 3.33 15.82
N GLU A 213 4.10 3.47 14.57
CA GLU A 213 4.50 4.74 13.94
C GLU A 213 3.30 5.52 13.36
N HIS A 214 2.13 4.90 13.29
CA HIS A 214 0.84 5.53 12.95
C HIS A 214 -0.23 4.98 13.90
N PRO A 215 -1.22 5.79 14.31
CA PRO A 215 -2.33 5.32 15.14
C PRO A 215 -3.04 4.12 14.51
N SER A 216 -3.45 3.17 15.35
CA SER A 216 -4.19 1.99 14.90
C SER A 216 -5.66 2.30 14.65
N PRO A 217 -6.25 1.86 13.51
CA PRO A 217 -7.68 1.97 13.25
C PRO A 217 -8.53 0.92 14.01
N ILE A 218 -7.90 -0.16 14.51
CA ILE A 218 -8.61 -1.31 15.11
C ILE A 218 -9.59 -0.92 16.23
N PRO A 219 -9.28 0.02 17.15
CA PRO A 219 -10.22 0.40 18.20
C PRO A 219 -11.45 1.16 17.72
N TYR A 220 -11.43 1.69 16.50
CA TYR A 220 -12.45 2.62 16.00
C TYR A 220 -13.28 2.05 14.85
N ALA A 221 -12.71 1.17 14.03
CA ALA A 221 -13.35 0.66 12.84
C ALA A 221 -14.20 -0.57 13.11
N ASP A 222 -15.34 -0.69 12.40
CA ASP A 222 -16.09 -1.96 12.35
C ASP A 222 -15.30 -3.04 11.61
N VAL A 223 -14.56 -2.64 10.56
CA VAL A 223 -13.70 -3.52 9.78
C VAL A 223 -12.49 -2.76 9.24
N VAL A 224 -11.36 -3.45 9.21
CA VAL A 224 -10.11 -2.93 8.64
C VAL A 224 -9.66 -3.84 7.52
N THR A 225 -9.32 -3.28 6.37
CA THR A 225 -8.70 -3.99 5.26
C THR A 225 -7.28 -3.51 5.04
N THR A 226 -6.47 -4.34 4.44
CA THR A 226 -5.12 -3.96 4.05
C THR A 226 -4.60 -4.82 2.91
N THR A 227 -3.57 -4.32 2.24
CA THR A 227 -2.63 -5.13 1.45
C THR A 227 -1.49 -5.63 2.33
N THR A 228 -0.76 -6.64 1.87
CA THR A 228 0.39 -7.19 2.60
C THR A 228 1.75 -6.77 2.04
N HIS A 229 1.79 -6.10 0.88
CA HIS A 229 3.02 -5.89 0.07
C HIS A 229 3.56 -4.46 0.02
N LYS A 230 2.99 -3.50 0.77
CA LYS A 230 3.45 -2.09 0.79
C LYS A 230 4.39 -1.87 1.98
N THR A 231 4.03 -0.98 2.91
CA THR A 231 4.84 -0.77 4.12
C THR A 231 4.98 -2.04 4.98
N LEU A 232 4.03 -2.96 4.91
CA LEU A 232 4.11 -4.25 5.64
C LEU A 232 5.20 -5.20 5.10
N ARG A 233 5.69 -4.96 3.87
CA ARG A 233 6.83 -5.65 3.25
C ARG A 233 6.63 -7.16 3.10
N GLY A 234 5.41 -7.59 2.76
CA GLY A 234 5.07 -9.01 2.53
C GLY A 234 4.78 -9.34 1.06
N PRO A 235 4.23 -10.52 0.80
CA PRO A 235 3.81 -10.92 -0.54
C PRO A 235 2.64 -10.07 -1.01
N ARG A 236 2.42 -10.00 -2.33
CA ARG A 236 1.22 -9.37 -2.88
C ARG A 236 -0.02 -10.15 -2.46
N GLY A 237 -0.93 -9.48 -1.78
CA GLY A 237 -2.15 -10.06 -1.25
C GLY A 237 -2.95 -9.04 -0.44
N GLY A 238 -4.09 -9.47 0.09
CA GLY A 238 -4.95 -8.68 0.95
C GLY A 238 -5.26 -9.39 2.27
N MET A 239 -5.91 -8.67 3.19
CA MET A 239 -6.32 -9.18 4.49
C MET A 239 -7.49 -8.36 5.03
N ILE A 240 -8.36 -9.01 5.80
CA ILE A 240 -9.47 -8.38 6.54
C ILE A 240 -9.23 -8.61 8.03
N LEU A 241 -9.37 -7.54 8.82
CA LEU A 241 -9.24 -7.56 10.27
C LEU A 241 -10.50 -6.96 10.90
N ALA A 242 -10.92 -7.47 12.05
CA ALA A 242 -12.06 -6.93 12.77
C ALA A 242 -11.99 -7.29 14.27
N ASN A 243 -12.85 -6.68 15.06
CA ASN A 243 -13.19 -7.19 16.38
C ASN A 243 -14.15 -8.40 16.26
N LYS A 244 -14.34 -9.09 17.36
CA LYS A 244 -15.17 -10.30 17.40
C LYS A 244 -16.63 -10.02 17.02
N GLU A 245 -17.21 -8.94 17.54
CA GLU A 245 -18.61 -8.59 17.31
C GLU A 245 -18.90 -8.32 15.83
N ALA A 246 -18.08 -7.52 15.17
CA ALA A 246 -18.23 -7.23 13.74
C ALA A 246 -18.02 -8.49 12.88
N ALA A 247 -17.05 -9.34 13.23
CA ALA A 247 -16.79 -10.58 12.52
C ALA A 247 -17.99 -11.57 12.59
N GLU A 248 -18.63 -11.68 13.75
CA GLU A 248 -19.82 -12.51 13.94
C GLU A 248 -21.04 -11.93 13.19
N LYS A 249 -21.22 -10.60 13.26
CA LYS A 249 -22.34 -9.89 12.63
C LYS A 249 -22.31 -9.98 11.10
N PHE A 250 -21.16 -9.74 10.49
CA PHE A 250 -21.03 -9.59 9.03
C PHE A 250 -20.57 -10.85 8.31
N ASN A 251 -20.00 -11.83 9.04
CA ASN A 251 -19.52 -13.09 8.48
C ASN A 251 -18.59 -12.90 7.26
N PHE A 252 -17.49 -12.16 7.45
CA PHE A 252 -16.54 -11.89 6.38
C PHE A 252 -15.94 -13.14 5.74
N ASN A 253 -15.85 -14.26 6.49
CA ASN A 253 -15.43 -15.54 5.92
C ASN A 253 -16.37 -15.98 4.78
N LYS A 254 -17.69 -15.88 4.96
CA LYS A 254 -18.65 -16.23 3.92
C LYS A 254 -18.57 -15.27 2.72
N ALA A 255 -18.27 -14.01 2.96
CA ALA A 255 -18.09 -13.03 1.90
C ALA A 255 -16.84 -13.29 1.05
N ILE A 256 -15.77 -13.83 1.64
CA ILE A 256 -14.60 -14.28 0.88
C ILE A 256 -14.94 -15.61 0.20
N PHE A 257 -15.21 -16.66 0.95
CA PHE A 257 -15.54 -17.96 0.38
C PHE A 257 -16.91 -18.45 0.91
N PRO A 258 -17.85 -18.74 0.04
CA PRO A 258 -17.79 -18.74 -1.45
C PRO A 258 -18.22 -17.43 -2.12
N GLY A 259 -18.29 -16.32 -1.38
CA GLY A 259 -18.91 -15.08 -1.86
C GLY A 259 -18.19 -14.39 -3.03
N THR A 260 -16.87 -14.23 -2.92
CA THR A 260 -16.08 -13.46 -3.91
C THR A 260 -14.84 -14.21 -4.43
N GLN A 261 -14.45 -15.32 -3.79
CA GLN A 261 -13.32 -16.14 -4.17
C GLN A 261 -13.67 -17.64 -4.12
N GLY A 262 -12.87 -18.48 -4.81
CA GLY A 262 -12.81 -19.92 -4.67
C GLY A 262 -11.65 -20.35 -3.79
N GLY A 263 -10.78 -21.27 -4.28
CA GLY A 263 -9.64 -21.78 -3.55
C GLY A 263 -8.65 -20.69 -3.13
N PRO A 264 -8.20 -20.71 -1.86
CA PRO A 264 -7.18 -19.76 -1.39
C PRO A 264 -5.82 -20.06 -2.01
N LEU A 265 -4.96 -19.03 -2.09
CA LEU A 265 -3.59 -19.15 -2.57
C LEU A 265 -2.68 -19.53 -1.39
N GLU A 266 -2.62 -20.80 -1.04
CA GLU A 266 -1.92 -21.25 0.16
C GLU A 266 -0.41 -20.95 0.13
N HIS A 267 0.22 -20.95 -1.04
CA HIS A 267 1.61 -20.52 -1.22
C HIS A 267 1.81 -19.02 -0.91
N VAL A 268 0.85 -18.16 -1.25
CA VAL A 268 0.88 -16.74 -0.89
C VAL A 268 0.59 -16.56 0.61
N ILE A 269 -0.33 -17.35 1.17
CA ILE A 269 -0.62 -17.35 2.63
C ILE A 269 0.62 -17.76 3.42
N ALA A 270 1.42 -18.71 2.92
CA ALA A 270 2.72 -19.03 3.51
C ALA A 270 3.67 -17.84 3.52
N GLY A 271 3.75 -17.09 2.40
CA GLY A 271 4.50 -15.84 2.35
C GLY A 271 3.98 -14.79 3.36
N LYS A 272 2.65 -14.67 3.54
CA LYS A 272 2.06 -13.82 4.58
C LYS A 272 2.46 -14.27 5.98
N ALA A 273 2.41 -15.57 6.26
CA ALA A 273 2.81 -16.13 7.55
C ALA A 273 4.28 -15.81 7.90
N VAL A 274 5.17 -15.90 6.92
CA VAL A 274 6.60 -15.53 7.09
C VAL A 274 6.73 -14.03 7.32
N CYS A 275 6.09 -13.21 6.49
CA CYS A 275 6.09 -11.75 6.62
C CYS A 275 5.61 -11.30 8.02
N PHE A 276 4.52 -11.86 8.52
CA PHE A 276 3.99 -11.50 9.85
C PHE A 276 4.92 -11.95 10.98
N ALA A 277 5.64 -13.07 10.81
CA ALA A 277 6.68 -13.47 11.76
C ALA A 277 7.85 -12.47 11.78
N GLU A 278 8.25 -11.95 10.62
CA GLU A 278 9.24 -10.86 10.53
C GLU A 278 8.72 -9.57 11.17
N ALA A 279 7.47 -9.21 10.88
CA ALA A 279 6.85 -7.98 11.38
C ALA A 279 6.64 -7.97 12.92
N LEU A 280 6.58 -9.14 13.55
CA LEU A 280 6.52 -9.28 15.01
C LEU A 280 7.88 -9.10 15.71
N LYS A 281 8.99 -9.01 14.98
CA LYS A 281 10.33 -8.83 15.54
C LYS A 281 10.65 -7.34 15.78
N PRO A 282 11.51 -7.03 16.78
CA PRO A 282 11.92 -5.66 17.08
C PRO A 282 12.56 -4.95 15.87
N GLU A 283 13.27 -5.68 15.01
CA GLU A 283 13.94 -5.15 13.83
C GLU A 283 12.95 -4.53 12.83
N PHE A 284 11.74 -5.08 12.74
CA PHE A 284 10.70 -4.51 11.90
C PHE A 284 10.22 -3.16 12.42
N LYS A 285 10.10 -3.01 13.75
CA LYS A 285 9.76 -1.73 14.36
C LYS A 285 10.83 -0.67 14.08
N ALA A 286 12.11 -1.03 14.24
CA ALA A 286 13.22 -0.16 13.89
C ALA A 286 13.21 0.21 12.39
N TYR A 287 12.90 -0.73 11.51
CA TYR A 287 12.74 -0.48 10.08
C TYR A 287 11.63 0.54 9.78
N GLN A 288 10.43 0.39 10.38
CA GLN A 288 9.34 1.33 10.14
C GLN A 288 9.64 2.73 10.69
N HIS A 289 10.32 2.81 11.84
CA HIS A 289 10.82 4.08 12.35
C HIS A 289 11.77 4.75 11.34
N GLN A 290 12.70 3.99 10.77
CA GLN A 290 13.62 4.50 9.74
C GLN A 290 12.87 4.91 8.45
N VAL A 291 11.80 4.22 8.06
CA VAL A 291 10.95 4.62 6.93
C VAL A 291 10.36 6.01 7.15
N ALA A 292 9.80 6.27 8.33
CA ALA A 292 9.24 7.57 8.67
C ALA A 292 10.32 8.66 8.79
N ALA A 293 11.48 8.36 9.37
CA ALA A 293 12.61 9.27 9.48
C ALA A 293 13.14 9.67 8.10
N ASN A 294 13.35 8.69 7.22
CA ASN A 294 13.76 8.94 5.84
C ASN A 294 12.73 9.79 5.06
N ALA A 295 11.43 9.53 5.28
CA ALA A 295 10.38 10.32 4.62
C ALA A 295 10.41 11.79 5.06
N LYS A 296 10.57 12.05 6.36
CA LYS A 296 10.72 13.43 6.87
C LYS A 296 11.96 14.12 6.33
N ALA A 297 13.10 13.42 6.33
CA ALA A 297 14.35 13.95 5.80
C ALA A 297 14.27 14.24 4.29
N LEU A 298 13.67 13.33 3.50
CA LEU A 298 13.49 13.52 2.07
C LEU A 298 12.52 14.68 1.76
N ALA A 299 11.42 14.78 2.51
CA ALA A 299 10.46 15.88 2.38
C ALA A 299 11.13 17.23 2.63
N GLN A 300 11.96 17.35 3.69
CA GLN A 300 12.70 18.58 3.96
C GLN A 300 13.72 18.86 2.85
N ALA A 301 14.50 17.87 2.42
CA ALA A 301 15.48 18.04 1.36
C ALA A 301 14.86 18.46 0.02
N LEU A 302 13.67 17.93 -0.34
CA LEU A 302 12.94 18.37 -1.53
C LEU A 302 12.51 19.84 -1.43
N LYS A 303 12.07 20.28 -0.25
CA LYS A 303 11.73 21.70 -0.01
C LYS A 303 12.96 22.59 -0.10
N ASP A 304 14.10 22.16 0.44
CA ASP A 304 15.37 22.89 0.41
C ASP A 304 15.88 23.08 -1.04
N GLU A 305 15.60 22.11 -1.93
CA GLU A 305 15.89 22.23 -3.37
C GLU A 305 14.91 23.18 -4.08
N GLY A 306 13.71 23.45 -3.53
CA GLY A 306 12.72 24.39 -4.08
C GLY A 306 11.41 23.77 -4.50
N PHE A 307 11.17 22.47 -4.27
CA PHE A 307 9.87 21.85 -4.49
C PHE A 307 8.83 22.29 -3.46
N LYS A 308 7.59 22.38 -3.90
CA LYS A 308 6.42 22.52 -3.02
C LYS A 308 5.90 21.12 -2.71
N LEU A 309 5.56 20.90 -1.45
CA LEU A 309 4.89 19.68 -1.01
C LEU A 309 3.45 19.99 -0.60
N LEU A 310 2.51 19.12 -0.98
CA LEU A 310 1.18 19.16 -0.39
C LEU A 310 1.30 18.90 1.12
N THR A 311 0.49 19.59 1.91
CA THR A 311 0.52 19.57 3.38
C THR A 311 1.85 20.03 4.01
N ASP A 312 2.76 20.63 3.22
CA ASP A 312 4.07 21.12 3.65
C ASP A 312 4.97 20.06 4.33
N GLY A 313 4.79 18.79 4.01
CA GLY A 313 5.61 17.70 4.55
C GLY A 313 4.89 16.36 4.68
N THR A 314 5.36 15.52 5.60
CA THR A 314 4.79 14.19 5.83
C THR A 314 4.87 13.74 7.28
N ASP A 315 3.88 12.94 7.72
CA ASP A 315 3.87 12.23 9.00
C ASP A 315 4.08 10.72 8.83
N ASN A 316 4.12 10.22 7.58
CA ASN A 316 4.18 8.80 7.28
C ASN A 316 5.32 8.45 6.30
N HIS A 317 5.12 7.50 5.40
CA HIS A 317 6.12 6.96 4.47
C HIS A 317 6.14 7.63 3.10
N LEU A 318 5.22 8.54 2.81
CA LEU A 318 5.08 9.16 1.49
C LEU A 318 4.94 10.67 1.56
N MET A 319 5.20 11.34 0.44
CA MET A 319 4.94 12.75 0.22
C MET A 319 4.43 12.99 -1.20
N LEU A 320 3.70 14.07 -1.37
CA LEU A 320 3.21 14.54 -2.67
C LEU A 320 3.91 15.83 -3.04
N VAL A 321 4.64 15.80 -4.15
CA VAL A 321 5.27 16.99 -4.74
C VAL A 321 4.26 17.67 -5.65
N ASP A 322 4.05 18.97 -5.43
CA ASP A 322 3.19 19.84 -6.23
C ASP A 322 4.05 20.55 -7.30
N LEU A 323 3.82 20.21 -8.55
CA LEU A 323 4.51 20.77 -9.70
C LEU A 323 3.75 21.95 -10.37
N ARG A 324 2.64 22.40 -9.77
CA ARG A 324 1.95 23.60 -10.27
C ARG A 324 2.87 24.80 -10.16
N GLY A 325 3.07 25.49 -11.25
CA GLY A 325 4.05 26.60 -11.34
C GLY A 325 5.45 26.18 -11.82
N MET A 326 5.68 24.90 -12.06
CA MET A 326 6.84 24.39 -12.79
C MET A 326 6.46 24.06 -14.25
N GLU A 327 7.43 24.15 -15.16
CA GLU A 327 7.22 23.79 -16.57
C GLU A 327 6.96 22.29 -16.72
N VAL A 328 7.67 21.45 -15.94
CA VAL A 328 7.58 20.00 -16.00
C VAL A 328 6.22 19.50 -15.46
N SER A 329 5.63 18.52 -16.15
CA SER A 329 4.43 17.81 -15.68
C SER A 329 4.81 16.60 -14.83
N GLY A 330 3.83 16.04 -14.10
CA GLY A 330 4.03 14.78 -13.34
C GLY A 330 4.47 13.64 -14.25
N LYS A 331 3.84 13.48 -15.43
CA LYS A 331 4.22 12.45 -16.41
C LYS A 331 5.64 12.65 -16.92
N GLU A 332 6.00 13.89 -17.23
CA GLU A 332 7.33 14.18 -17.75
C GLU A 332 8.41 13.94 -16.69
N LEU A 333 8.21 14.41 -15.46
CA LEU A 333 9.16 14.14 -14.36
C LEU A 333 9.28 12.64 -14.08
N GLN A 334 8.17 11.90 -14.07
CA GLN A 334 8.18 10.43 -13.95
C GLN A 334 9.07 9.80 -15.04
N ASN A 335 8.89 10.18 -16.29
CA ASN A 335 9.66 9.62 -17.41
C ASN A 335 11.15 9.97 -17.32
N ARG A 336 11.48 11.25 -17.04
CA ARG A 336 12.87 11.69 -16.86
C ARG A 336 13.55 10.96 -15.69
N CYS A 337 12.85 10.79 -14.56
CA CYS A 337 13.37 10.03 -13.42
C CYS A 337 13.63 8.57 -13.78
N ASP A 338 12.71 7.91 -14.50
CA ASP A 338 12.87 6.51 -14.90
C ASP A 338 14.10 6.33 -15.83
N GLU A 339 14.35 7.28 -16.72
CA GLU A 339 15.53 7.30 -17.61
C GLU A 339 16.87 7.38 -16.85
N VAL A 340 16.86 7.96 -15.66
CA VAL A 340 18.04 8.12 -14.80
C VAL A 340 18.02 7.23 -13.57
N TYR A 341 17.25 6.12 -13.64
CA TYR A 341 17.20 5.04 -12.64
C TYR A 341 16.55 5.43 -11.31
N ILE A 342 15.63 6.40 -11.33
CA ILE A 342 14.78 6.76 -10.20
C ILE A 342 13.34 6.42 -10.57
N THR A 343 12.74 5.43 -9.88
CA THR A 343 11.38 5.00 -10.15
C THR A 343 10.41 5.67 -9.17
N LEU A 344 9.53 6.52 -9.69
CA LEU A 344 8.45 7.18 -8.95
C LEU A 344 7.18 7.24 -9.82
N ASN A 345 6.04 7.66 -9.27
CA ASN A 345 4.84 7.74 -10.08
C ASN A 345 4.26 9.16 -10.13
N LYS A 346 3.73 9.53 -11.31
CA LYS A 346 2.88 10.71 -11.43
C LYS A 346 1.64 10.56 -10.55
N ASN A 347 1.15 11.67 -10.01
CA ASN A 347 -0.02 11.71 -9.16
C ASN A 347 -0.78 13.01 -9.36
N THR A 348 -2.11 12.96 -9.38
CA THR A 348 -2.95 14.16 -9.35
C THR A 348 -2.72 14.92 -8.05
N VAL A 349 -2.87 16.23 -8.09
CA VAL A 349 -2.96 17.08 -6.90
C VAL A 349 -4.40 17.56 -6.76
N PRO A 350 -4.88 17.92 -5.57
CA PRO A 350 -6.22 18.46 -5.40
C PRO A 350 -6.46 19.67 -6.33
N ASN A 351 -7.59 19.66 -7.04
CA ASN A 351 -7.93 20.67 -8.06
C ASN A 351 -6.89 20.76 -9.19
N ASP A 352 -6.36 19.61 -9.63
CA ASP A 352 -5.33 19.53 -10.65
C ASP A 352 -5.83 20.16 -11.99
N PRO A 353 -5.12 21.17 -12.53
CA PRO A 353 -5.50 21.78 -13.81
C PRO A 353 -5.19 20.88 -15.02
N ARG A 354 -4.37 19.85 -14.86
CA ARG A 354 -3.99 18.88 -15.91
C ARG A 354 -4.83 17.62 -15.82
N SER A 355 -4.96 16.90 -16.93
CA SER A 355 -5.68 15.63 -16.95
C SER A 355 -5.00 14.56 -16.08
N PRO A 356 -5.72 13.51 -15.61
CA PRO A 356 -5.13 12.40 -14.84
C PRO A 356 -4.05 11.61 -15.59
N PHE A 357 -3.96 11.74 -16.91
CA PHE A 357 -2.92 11.12 -17.73
C PHE A 357 -1.60 11.90 -17.74
N VAL A 358 -1.63 13.19 -17.38
CA VAL A 358 -0.47 14.10 -17.36
C VAL A 358 -0.07 14.44 -15.94
N THR A 359 -1.01 14.90 -15.11
CA THR A 359 -0.92 15.30 -13.72
C THR A 359 0.01 16.51 -13.44
N SER A 360 -0.23 17.18 -12.34
CA SER A 360 0.62 18.27 -11.84
C SER A 360 1.38 17.88 -10.57
N GLY A 361 1.57 16.61 -10.31
CA GLY A 361 2.33 16.14 -9.16
C GLY A 361 2.97 14.78 -9.38
N VAL A 362 3.83 14.44 -8.45
CA VAL A 362 4.41 13.09 -8.29
C VAL A 362 4.31 12.65 -6.83
N ARG A 363 4.10 11.35 -6.62
CA ARG A 363 4.12 10.72 -5.30
C ARG A 363 5.46 10.03 -5.10
N ILE A 364 6.07 10.25 -3.94
CA ILE A 364 7.37 9.70 -3.55
C ILE A 364 7.21 9.00 -2.21
N GLY A 365 7.83 7.83 -2.04
CA GLY A 365 7.82 7.08 -0.79
C GLY A 365 9.17 6.46 -0.47
N THR A 366 9.37 6.10 0.79
CA THR A 366 10.66 5.65 1.32
C THR A 366 10.75 4.18 1.74
N PRO A 367 9.71 3.33 1.68
CA PRO A 367 9.80 1.96 2.17
C PRO A 367 10.88 1.13 1.48
N ALA A 368 10.94 1.14 0.15
CA ALA A 368 11.88 0.33 -0.62
C ALA A 368 13.35 0.78 -0.44
N ILE A 369 13.62 2.09 -0.48
CA ILE A 369 14.98 2.60 -0.25
C ILE A 369 15.44 2.37 1.19
N THR A 370 14.54 2.40 2.17
CA THR A 370 14.85 2.05 3.57
C THR A 370 15.16 0.56 3.72
N THR A 371 14.41 -0.32 3.05
CA THR A 371 14.74 -1.77 3.01
C THR A 371 16.10 -1.98 2.37
N ARG A 372 16.47 -1.18 1.37
CA ARG A 372 17.78 -1.21 0.74
C ARG A 372 18.92 -0.82 1.68
N GLY A 373 18.64 -0.02 2.72
CA GLY A 373 19.61 0.39 3.74
C GLY A 373 19.94 1.88 3.77
N LEU A 374 19.31 2.70 2.91
CA LEU A 374 19.50 4.15 2.91
C LEU A 374 18.97 4.79 4.19
N LYS A 375 19.59 5.89 4.60
CA LYS A 375 19.25 6.65 5.80
C LYS A 375 19.07 8.13 5.48
N GLU A 376 18.75 8.92 6.50
CA GLU A 376 18.48 10.35 6.38
C GLU A 376 19.61 11.12 5.68
N GLU A 377 20.86 10.72 5.88
CA GLU A 377 22.05 11.34 5.27
C GLU A 377 22.10 11.20 3.73
N ASP A 378 21.40 10.22 3.18
CA ASP A 378 21.33 9.99 1.73
C ASP A 378 20.20 10.82 1.07
N MET A 379 19.23 11.31 1.84
CA MET A 379 18.03 11.96 1.32
C MET A 379 18.30 13.27 0.57
N PRO A 380 19.25 14.14 1.00
CA PRO A 380 19.60 15.34 0.23
C PRO A 380 20.12 15.03 -1.18
N LYS A 381 20.86 13.94 -1.35
CA LYS A 381 21.36 13.53 -2.67
C LYS A 381 20.21 13.08 -3.58
N ILE A 382 19.25 12.32 -3.05
CA ILE A 382 18.06 11.89 -3.80
C ILE A 382 17.24 13.11 -4.20
N ALA A 383 16.96 14.03 -3.28
CA ALA A 383 16.23 15.26 -3.56
C ALA A 383 16.91 16.09 -4.67
N ARG A 384 18.23 16.25 -4.60
CA ARG A 384 19.02 16.93 -5.62
C ARG A 384 18.91 16.26 -6.99
N CYS A 385 18.96 14.94 -7.06
CA CYS A 385 18.80 14.20 -8.32
C CYS A 385 17.41 14.43 -8.93
N ILE A 386 16.34 14.39 -8.11
CA ILE A 386 14.97 14.64 -8.58
C ILE A 386 14.81 16.09 -9.04
N TRP A 387 15.39 17.05 -8.31
CA TRP A 387 15.37 18.46 -8.70
C TRP A 387 16.05 18.71 -10.05
N LEU A 388 17.23 18.13 -10.26
CA LEU A 388 17.95 18.23 -11.53
C LEU A 388 17.18 17.55 -12.68
N ALA A 389 16.51 16.42 -12.40
CA ALA A 389 15.64 15.80 -13.39
C ALA A 389 14.44 16.69 -13.77
N ALA A 390 13.93 17.50 -12.83
CA ALA A 390 12.84 18.44 -13.10
C ALA A 390 13.31 19.70 -13.86
N THR A 391 14.51 20.22 -13.56
CA THR A 391 14.91 21.59 -13.95
C THR A 391 16.05 21.66 -14.96
N ASP A 392 16.90 20.65 -15.05
CA ASP A 392 18.11 20.68 -15.92
C ASP A 392 18.46 19.28 -16.46
N PHE A 393 17.44 18.55 -16.89
CA PHE A 393 17.57 17.13 -17.27
C PHE A 393 18.61 16.92 -18.36
N GLU A 394 18.54 17.65 -19.46
CA GLU A 394 19.40 17.47 -20.64
C GLU A 394 20.89 17.60 -20.32
N ASN A 395 21.26 18.49 -19.39
CA ASN A 395 22.65 18.69 -19.01
C ASN A 395 23.10 17.80 -17.84
N LYS A 396 22.17 17.18 -17.10
CA LYS A 396 22.45 16.49 -15.83
C LYS A 396 22.11 15.01 -15.81
N ALA A 397 21.53 14.45 -16.86
CA ALA A 397 21.09 13.05 -16.88
C ALA A 397 22.25 12.08 -16.54
N ASP A 398 23.43 12.27 -17.11
CA ASP A 398 24.58 11.39 -16.83
C ASP A 398 25.11 11.56 -15.39
N TYR A 399 25.11 12.78 -14.87
CA TYR A 399 25.45 13.04 -13.48
C TYR A 399 24.47 12.31 -12.54
N ILE A 400 23.15 12.41 -12.80
CA ILE A 400 22.13 11.75 -12.00
C ILE A 400 22.30 10.23 -12.04
N ARG A 401 22.49 9.64 -13.24
CA ARG A 401 22.76 8.19 -13.37
C ARG A 401 23.97 7.75 -12.55
N SER A 402 25.05 8.52 -12.59
CA SER A 402 26.25 8.24 -11.80
C SER A 402 25.98 8.25 -10.30
N GLU A 403 25.27 9.26 -9.79
CA GLU A 403 24.96 9.36 -8.35
C GLU A 403 24.00 8.26 -7.88
N VAL A 404 22.97 7.93 -8.69
CA VAL A 404 22.05 6.82 -8.40
C VAL A 404 22.80 5.48 -8.39
N THR A 405 23.68 5.25 -9.37
CA THR A 405 24.51 4.02 -9.42
C THR A 405 25.36 3.88 -8.16
N LYS A 406 26.06 4.94 -7.73
CA LYS A 406 26.86 4.93 -6.49
C LYS A 406 26.02 4.58 -5.24
N LEU A 407 24.81 5.13 -5.14
CA LEU A 407 23.90 4.79 -4.04
C LEU A 407 23.48 3.32 -4.09
N CYS A 408 23.11 2.81 -5.27
CA CYS A 408 22.70 1.43 -5.44
C CYS A 408 23.82 0.43 -5.21
N GLU A 409 25.06 0.76 -5.58
CA GLU A 409 26.26 -0.05 -5.30
C GLU A 409 26.64 -0.05 -3.81
N ARG A 410 26.45 1.08 -3.13
CA ARG A 410 26.69 1.19 -1.68
C ARG A 410 25.67 0.37 -0.86
N TYR A 411 24.43 0.24 -1.36
CA TYR A 411 23.35 -0.44 -0.70
C TYR A 411 22.72 -1.51 -1.62
N PRO A 412 23.44 -2.57 -1.92
CA PRO A 412 22.98 -3.59 -2.86
C PRO A 412 21.87 -4.47 -2.25
N ILE A 413 20.97 -4.97 -3.10
CA ILE A 413 19.91 -5.90 -2.75
C ILE A 413 20.12 -7.26 -3.41
N TYR A 414 19.66 -8.33 -2.75
CA TYR A 414 19.69 -9.70 -3.29
C TYR A 414 21.08 -10.11 -3.82
N GLN A 415 22.10 -10.01 -2.96
CA GLN A 415 23.49 -10.41 -3.27
C GLN A 415 23.67 -11.92 -3.40
#